data_fe9b6cba0d00f9a8ad91ff7df8282a13
#
_entry.id   fe9b6cba0d00f9a8ad91ff7df8282a13
#
_cell.length_a   1.000
_cell.length_b   1.000
_cell.length_c   1.000
_cell.angle_alpha   90.00
_cell.angle_beta   90.00
_cell.angle_gamma   90.00
#
_symmetry.space_group_name_H-M   'P 1'
#
loop_
_entity.id
_entity.type
_entity.pdbx_description
1 polymer ?
#
loop_
_entity_poly.entity_id
_entity_poly.type
_entity_poly.pdbx_seq_one_letter_code
_entity_poly.pdbx_strand_id
1 'polypeptide(L)'
;MTIATERESPVLMTYSKTRGLGALLTAFMKQRRMGLNDFIQRLSCLQEAELMNANPSPPPSPSQQINLGPSSNPTAKPSDFHFLKVIGKGSFGKVLLARHRNDDQFYAVKVLQKKAILKKKEEKHIMSERNVLLKNIKHPFLVGLHYSFQTAEKLYFVLDYINGGELFYHLQRERCFLEPRARFYTAEIASALGYLHSLNIVYRDLKPENILLDSQGHIILTDFGLCKENIEPNGTTSTFCGTPEYLAPEVLHKQPYDRTVDWWCLGAVLYEMLYGLPPFYSRNTAEMYDNILNKPLQLKPNISNAAKHILEGLLQKDRTQRLGHTDDFEEIKNHVFFSPINWDDLTAKKLTPPFNPNVTGPNDLRHFDPEFTDEPVPSSVGCSPDSSLISASIKEAAEAFLGFSYAPSMDSYL
;
A
#
# COMPACT_ATOMS: atom_id res chain seq x y z
N MET A 1 -40.80 28.79 -48.15
CA MET A 1 -40.58 27.45 -47.60
C MET A 1 -39.13 27.37 -47.20
N THR A 2 -38.80 27.77 -45.94
CA THR A 2 -37.43 27.88 -45.43
C THR A 2 -37.25 26.81 -44.38
N ILE A 3 -36.38 25.84 -44.64
CA ILE A 3 -36.04 24.76 -43.72
C ILE A 3 -34.96 25.29 -42.80
N ALA A 4 -35.29 25.47 -41.52
CA ALA A 4 -34.33 25.79 -40.48
C ALA A 4 -33.65 24.47 -39.99
N THR A 5 -32.36 24.35 -40.26
CA THR A 5 -31.53 23.33 -39.67
C THR A 5 -31.07 23.79 -38.28
N GLU A 6 -31.56 23.17 -37.23
CA GLU A 6 -31.08 23.34 -35.87
C GLU A 6 -29.64 22.78 -35.78
N ARG A 7 -28.68 23.67 -35.53
CA ARG A 7 -27.32 23.30 -35.14
C ARG A 7 -27.36 22.98 -33.65
N GLU A 8 -27.18 21.74 -33.26
CA GLU A 8 -26.93 21.36 -31.88
C GLU A 8 -25.65 22.01 -31.38
N SER A 9 -25.74 22.69 -30.25
CA SER A 9 -24.67 23.47 -29.62
C SER A 9 -23.59 22.52 -29.06
N PRO A 10 -22.27 22.81 -29.25
CA PRO A 10 -21.15 22.04 -28.71
C PRO A 10 -21.15 21.90 -27.16
N VAL A 11 -21.87 22.77 -26.46
CA VAL A 11 -21.94 22.81 -24.99
C VAL A 11 -22.74 21.63 -24.43
N LEU A 12 -23.73 21.09 -25.14
CA LEU A 12 -24.53 19.96 -24.68
C LEU A 12 -23.76 18.61 -24.74
N MET A 13 -22.83 18.45 -25.69
CA MET A 13 -21.99 17.24 -25.76
C MET A 13 -20.93 17.19 -24.63
N THR A 14 -20.42 18.32 -24.19
CA THR A 14 -19.47 18.40 -23.05
C THR A 14 -20.17 18.08 -21.72
N TYR A 15 -21.42 18.50 -21.56
CA TYR A 15 -22.22 18.24 -20.33
C TYR A 15 -22.64 16.77 -20.17
N SER A 16 -22.93 16.08 -21.26
CA SER A 16 -23.25 14.66 -21.27
C SER A 16 -22.02 13.79 -20.91
N LYS A 17 -20.84 14.11 -21.45
CA LYS A 17 -19.57 13.41 -21.14
C LYS A 17 -19.13 13.59 -19.69
N THR A 18 -19.34 14.78 -19.12
CA THR A 18 -18.98 15.06 -17.71
C THR A 18 -19.93 14.37 -16.73
N ARG A 19 -21.21 14.22 -17.05
CA ARG A 19 -22.16 13.43 -16.23
C ARG A 19 -21.81 11.94 -16.24
N GLY A 20 -21.40 11.39 -17.37
CA GLY A 20 -20.94 10.00 -17.48
C GLY A 20 -19.69 9.71 -16.64
N LEU A 21 -18.70 10.61 -16.71
CA LEU A 21 -17.45 10.49 -15.94
C LEU A 21 -17.71 10.63 -14.43
N GLY A 22 -18.57 11.57 -14.01
CA GLY A 22 -18.97 11.74 -12.61
C GLY A 22 -19.66 10.51 -12.03
N ALA A 23 -20.57 9.88 -12.80
CA ALA A 23 -21.24 8.64 -12.40
C ALA A 23 -20.28 7.45 -12.34
N LEU A 24 -19.31 7.37 -13.26
CA LEU A 24 -18.28 6.35 -13.28
C LEU A 24 -17.36 6.49 -12.07
N LEU A 25 -16.91 7.71 -11.77
CA LEU A 25 -16.10 8.03 -10.61
C LEU A 25 -16.81 7.67 -9.29
N THR A 26 -18.08 8.07 -9.14
CA THR A 26 -18.89 7.74 -7.96
C THR A 26 -19.07 6.23 -7.77
N ALA A 27 -19.27 5.49 -8.86
CA ALA A 27 -19.39 4.04 -8.80
C ALA A 27 -18.06 3.34 -8.46
N PHE A 28 -16.96 3.82 -9.03
CA PHE A 28 -15.61 3.37 -8.69
C PHE A 28 -15.33 3.56 -7.20
N MET A 29 -15.63 4.75 -6.65
CA MET A 29 -15.47 5.05 -5.25
C MET A 29 -16.29 4.13 -4.34
N LYS A 30 -17.56 3.87 -4.70
CA LYS A 30 -18.43 2.96 -3.95
C LYS A 30 -17.95 1.51 -4.02
N GLN A 31 -17.50 1.05 -5.17
CA GLN A 31 -16.98 -0.31 -5.38
C GLN A 31 -15.69 -0.54 -4.61
N ARG A 32 -14.79 0.45 -4.56
CA ARG A 32 -13.53 0.41 -3.84
C ARG A 32 -13.72 0.34 -2.32
N ARG A 33 -14.72 1.05 -1.77
CA ARG A 33 -15.12 0.92 -0.35
C ARG A 33 -15.65 -0.48 0.00
N MET A 34 -16.31 -1.16 -0.95
CA MET A 34 -16.91 -2.48 -0.74
C MET A 34 -15.96 -3.64 -1.12
N GLY A 35 -15.01 -3.39 -2.03
CA GLY A 35 -14.32 -4.45 -2.78
C GLY A 35 -13.15 -5.12 -2.07
N LEU A 36 -12.56 -4.53 -1.03
CA LEU A 36 -11.38 -5.11 -0.37
C LEU A 36 -11.69 -6.46 0.30
N ASN A 37 -12.86 -6.61 0.90
CA ASN A 37 -13.32 -7.87 1.49
C ASN A 37 -13.67 -8.95 0.44
N ASP A 38 -14.27 -8.55 -0.68
CA ASP A 38 -14.73 -9.47 -1.73
C ASP A 38 -13.55 -9.99 -2.58
N PHE A 39 -12.54 -9.12 -2.81
CA PHE A 39 -11.33 -9.48 -3.54
C PHE A 39 -10.45 -10.49 -2.77
N ILE A 40 -10.27 -10.29 -1.47
CA ILE A 40 -9.52 -11.23 -0.62
C ILE A 40 -10.24 -12.58 -0.53
N GLN A 41 -11.58 -12.62 -0.50
CA GLN A 41 -12.33 -13.87 -0.56
C GLN A 41 -12.16 -14.60 -1.91
N ARG A 42 -12.08 -13.87 -3.03
CA ARG A 42 -11.86 -14.49 -4.36
C ARG A 42 -10.45 -15.00 -4.56
N LEU A 43 -9.44 -14.30 -3.99
CA LEU A 43 -8.05 -14.79 -4.01
C LEU A 43 -7.91 -16.11 -3.22
N SER A 44 -8.55 -16.24 -2.05
CA SER A 44 -8.51 -17.49 -1.29
C SER A 44 -9.18 -18.66 -2.03
N CYS A 45 -10.27 -18.43 -2.76
CA CYS A 45 -10.90 -19.44 -3.60
C CYS A 45 -10.03 -19.87 -4.79
N LEU A 46 -9.26 -18.94 -5.39
CA LEU A 46 -8.34 -19.27 -6.49
C LEU A 46 -7.11 -20.03 -6.00
N GLN A 47 -6.61 -19.73 -4.80
CA GLN A 47 -5.51 -20.50 -4.17
C GLN A 47 -5.94 -21.92 -3.79
N GLU A 48 -7.17 -22.15 -3.35
CA GLU A 48 -7.69 -23.49 -3.10
C GLU A 48 -7.79 -24.35 -4.37
N ALA A 49 -8.11 -23.74 -5.51
CA ALA A 49 -8.13 -24.42 -6.81
C ALA A 49 -6.72 -24.76 -7.34
N GLU A 50 -5.69 -23.94 -7.03
CA GLU A 50 -4.30 -24.21 -7.42
C GLU A 50 -3.61 -25.29 -6.55
N LEU A 51 -4.00 -25.40 -5.27
CA LEU A 51 -3.46 -26.44 -4.36
C LEU A 51 -3.87 -27.87 -4.74
N MET A 52 -4.94 -28.02 -5.52
CA MET A 52 -5.38 -29.34 -6.01
C MET A 52 -4.63 -29.83 -7.27
N ASN A 53 -3.83 -28.98 -7.92
CA ASN A 53 -3.13 -29.30 -9.17
C ASN A 53 -1.60 -29.20 -9.10
N ALA A 54 -1.01 -29.03 -7.93
CA ALA A 54 0.44 -28.91 -7.77
C ALA A 54 1.10 -30.28 -7.55
N ASN A 55 1.93 -30.70 -8.51
CA ASN A 55 2.95 -31.73 -8.27
C ASN A 55 3.92 -31.27 -7.16
N PRO A 56 4.40 -32.17 -6.28
CA PRO A 56 5.26 -31.79 -5.18
C PRO A 56 6.58 -31.22 -5.68
N SER A 57 6.82 -29.96 -5.35
CA SER A 57 8.13 -29.32 -5.55
C SER A 57 9.17 -29.92 -4.61
N PRO A 58 10.47 -29.97 -4.98
CA PRO A 58 11.53 -30.46 -4.11
C PRO A 58 11.63 -29.61 -2.84
N PRO A 59 12.08 -30.20 -1.70
CA PRO A 59 12.14 -29.49 -0.43
C PRO A 59 13.08 -28.30 -0.52
N PRO A 60 12.73 -27.16 0.10
CA PRO A 60 13.59 -25.97 0.10
C PRO A 60 14.89 -26.26 0.85
N SER A 61 16.00 -25.80 0.30
CA SER A 61 17.30 -25.77 0.95
C SER A 61 17.19 -25.07 2.32
N PRO A 62 17.93 -25.50 3.35
CA PRO A 62 17.85 -24.89 4.67
C PRO A 62 18.32 -23.43 4.59
N SER A 63 17.38 -22.50 4.63
CA SER A 63 17.66 -21.10 4.87
C SER A 63 18.33 -20.97 6.23
N GLN A 64 19.50 -20.34 6.28
CA GLN A 64 20.18 -20.02 7.52
C GLN A 64 19.22 -19.23 8.41
N GLN A 65 18.71 -19.87 9.44
CA GLN A 65 17.98 -19.23 10.52
C GLN A 65 19.00 -18.34 11.25
N ILE A 66 18.90 -17.02 11.06
CA ILE A 66 19.54 -16.07 11.97
C ILE A 66 18.79 -16.19 13.28
N ASN A 67 19.35 -16.96 14.20
CA ASN A 67 18.85 -17.09 15.56
C ASN A 67 19.21 -15.80 16.29
N LEU A 68 18.34 -14.80 16.22
CA LEU A 68 18.38 -13.65 17.12
C LEU A 68 17.93 -14.15 18.48
N GLY A 69 18.91 -14.44 19.34
CA GLY A 69 18.69 -14.90 20.72
C GLY A 69 17.69 -14.00 21.48
N PRO A 70 17.26 -14.42 22.69
CA PRO A 70 16.26 -13.67 23.45
C PRO A 70 16.77 -12.23 23.67
N SER A 71 16.02 -11.23 23.12
CA SER A 71 16.27 -9.82 23.34
C SER A 71 16.29 -9.55 24.84
N SER A 72 17.40 -9.02 25.35
CA SER A 72 17.55 -8.61 26.75
C SER A 72 16.76 -7.34 27.09
N ASN A 73 16.07 -6.73 26.11
CA ASN A 73 15.27 -5.53 26.29
C ASN A 73 13.81 -5.88 26.69
N PRO A 74 13.17 -5.09 27.57
CA PRO A 74 11.79 -5.30 27.95
C PRO A 74 10.90 -5.20 26.72
N THR A 75 10.28 -6.31 26.36
CA THR A 75 9.29 -6.36 25.27
C THR A 75 8.11 -5.46 25.62
N ALA A 76 7.73 -4.57 24.69
CA ALA A 76 6.54 -3.77 24.83
C ALA A 76 5.29 -4.67 25.01
N LYS A 77 4.30 -4.20 25.75
CA LYS A 77 3.04 -4.91 26.06
C LYS A 77 1.84 -3.98 25.89
N PRO A 78 0.62 -4.49 25.73
CA PRO A 78 -0.56 -3.66 25.53
C PRO A 78 -0.79 -2.61 26.63
N SER A 79 -0.43 -2.93 27.89
CA SER A 79 -0.58 -2.00 29.04
C SER A 79 0.34 -0.79 28.99
N ASP A 80 1.38 -0.78 28.13
CA ASP A 80 2.26 0.38 27.96
C ASP A 80 1.61 1.48 27.10
N PHE A 81 0.46 1.17 26.49
CA PHE A 81 -0.25 2.07 25.59
C PHE A 81 -1.63 2.43 26.13
N HIS A 82 -2.03 3.68 25.89
CA HIS A 82 -3.40 4.14 26.07
C HIS A 82 -4.05 4.21 24.67
N PHE A 83 -4.94 3.25 24.37
CA PHE A 83 -5.66 3.19 23.10
C PHE A 83 -6.79 4.21 23.09
N LEU A 84 -6.77 5.12 22.10
CA LEU A 84 -7.63 6.32 22.09
C LEU A 84 -8.81 6.17 21.13
N LYS A 85 -8.55 5.73 19.88
CA LYS A 85 -9.55 5.68 18.81
C LYS A 85 -9.22 4.57 17.82
N VAL A 86 -10.24 4.01 17.18
CA VAL A 86 -10.06 3.20 15.97
C VAL A 86 -9.85 4.16 14.79
N ILE A 87 -8.79 3.97 14.01
CA ILE A 87 -8.43 4.80 12.86
C ILE A 87 -8.41 4.03 11.55
N GLY A 88 -8.60 2.72 11.59
CA GLY A 88 -8.66 1.87 10.40
C GLY A 88 -9.08 0.44 10.73
N LYS A 89 -9.53 -0.28 9.73
CA LYS A 89 -9.90 -1.71 9.80
C LYS A 89 -9.24 -2.47 8.65
N GLY A 90 -8.76 -3.66 8.94
CA GLY A 90 -8.23 -4.59 7.94
C GLY A 90 -8.85 -5.99 8.10
N SER A 91 -8.46 -6.89 7.21
CA SER A 91 -9.00 -8.27 7.14
C SER A 91 -8.81 -9.09 8.41
N PHE A 92 -7.78 -8.79 9.20
CA PHE A 92 -7.41 -9.56 10.38
C PHE A 92 -7.56 -8.81 11.68
N GLY A 93 -7.91 -7.50 11.63
CA GLY A 93 -7.99 -6.68 12.81
C GLY A 93 -8.23 -5.21 12.57
N LYS A 94 -7.73 -4.39 13.47
CA LYS A 94 -7.95 -2.94 13.48
C LYS A 94 -6.65 -2.19 13.67
N VAL A 95 -6.62 -0.94 13.19
CA VAL A 95 -5.56 0.02 13.50
C VAL A 95 -6.13 1.03 14.51
N LEU A 96 -5.40 1.25 15.60
CA LEU A 96 -5.81 2.16 16.66
C LEU A 96 -4.78 3.27 16.82
N LEU A 97 -5.27 4.48 17.03
CA LEU A 97 -4.46 5.54 17.60
C LEU A 97 -4.19 5.21 19.06
N ALA A 98 -2.92 5.18 19.44
CA ALA A 98 -2.51 4.94 20.80
C ALA A 98 -1.46 5.96 21.26
N ARG A 99 -1.45 6.29 22.55
CA ARG A 99 -0.43 7.10 23.22
C ARG A 99 0.38 6.19 24.14
N HIS A 100 1.67 6.19 23.98
CA HIS A 100 2.57 5.46 24.87
C HIS A 100 2.68 6.15 26.23
N ARG A 101 2.64 5.40 27.32
CA ARG A 101 2.47 5.94 28.68
C ARG A 101 3.73 6.61 29.24
N ASN A 102 4.91 6.23 28.77
CA ASN A 102 6.16 6.70 29.33
C ASN A 102 6.68 7.99 28.67
N ASP A 103 6.49 8.15 27.35
CA ASP A 103 7.00 9.26 26.58
C ASP A 103 5.91 10.14 25.94
N ASP A 104 4.63 9.80 26.17
CA ASP A 104 3.46 10.49 25.62
C ASP A 104 3.42 10.57 24.07
N GLN A 105 4.27 9.79 23.37
CA GLN A 105 4.28 9.75 21.91
C GLN A 105 3.05 9.01 21.36
N PHE A 106 2.61 9.46 20.18
CA PHE A 106 1.46 8.88 19.47
C PHE A 106 1.92 7.88 18.42
N TYR A 107 1.24 6.74 18.36
CA TYR A 107 1.53 5.64 17.45
C TYR A 107 0.24 5.12 16.81
N ALA A 108 0.38 4.56 15.61
CA ALA A 108 -0.62 3.71 15.00
C ALA A 108 -0.35 2.25 15.39
N VAL A 109 -1.26 1.65 16.15
CA VAL A 109 -1.12 0.25 16.60
C VAL A 109 -2.03 -0.64 15.78
N LYS A 110 -1.44 -1.45 14.87
CA LYS A 110 -2.14 -2.47 14.09
C LYS A 110 -2.28 -3.71 14.94
N VAL A 111 -3.51 -4.06 15.30
CA VAL A 111 -3.85 -5.19 16.17
C VAL A 111 -4.54 -6.27 15.36
N LEU A 112 -3.93 -7.44 15.27
CA LEU A 112 -4.38 -8.56 14.43
C LEU A 112 -4.80 -9.76 15.30
N GLN A 113 -5.86 -10.44 14.90
CA GLN A 113 -6.36 -11.64 15.56
C GLN A 113 -5.65 -12.88 15.03
N LYS A 114 -4.86 -13.58 15.84
CA LYS A 114 -4.15 -14.81 15.47
C LYS A 114 -5.09 -15.87 14.86
N LYS A 115 -6.25 -16.08 15.48
CA LYS A 115 -7.27 -17.02 14.99
C LYS A 115 -7.75 -16.70 13.56
N ALA A 116 -7.89 -15.43 13.20
CA ALA A 116 -8.29 -15.02 11.85
C ALA A 116 -7.18 -15.26 10.83
N ILE A 117 -5.92 -15.01 11.21
CA ILE A 117 -4.74 -15.24 10.37
C ILE A 117 -4.58 -16.75 10.10
N LEU A 118 -4.59 -17.59 11.15
CA LEU A 118 -4.46 -19.03 11.06
C LEU A 118 -5.58 -19.65 10.20
N LYS A 119 -6.83 -19.19 10.38
CA LYS A 119 -7.96 -19.67 9.58
C LYS A 119 -7.78 -19.42 8.08
N LYS A 120 -7.10 -18.32 7.70
CA LYS A 120 -6.83 -17.95 6.30
C LYS A 120 -5.44 -18.39 5.81
N LYS A 121 -4.63 -19.03 6.67
CA LYS A 121 -3.26 -19.49 6.38
C LYS A 121 -2.32 -18.35 5.92
N GLU A 122 -2.42 -17.18 6.58
CA GLU A 122 -1.70 -15.96 6.22
C GLU A 122 -0.50 -15.66 7.13
N GLU A 123 -0.05 -16.62 7.93
CA GLU A 123 1.03 -16.48 8.91
C GLU A 123 2.33 -15.99 8.23
N LYS A 124 2.64 -16.57 7.08
CA LYS A 124 3.84 -16.23 6.31
C LYS A 124 3.83 -14.79 5.82
N HIS A 125 2.68 -14.28 5.38
CA HIS A 125 2.54 -12.89 4.93
C HIS A 125 2.71 -11.91 6.09
N ILE A 126 2.15 -12.21 7.27
CA ILE A 126 2.32 -11.37 8.46
C ILE A 126 3.77 -11.35 8.94
N MET A 127 4.46 -12.51 8.92
CA MET A 127 5.89 -12.57 9.26
C MET A 127 6.75 -11.84 8.22
N SER A 128 6.41 -11.93 6.93
CA SER A 128 7.08 -11.17 5.88
C SER A 128 6.89 -9.66 6.07
N GLU A 129 5.67 -9.18 6.35
CA GLU A 129 5.39 -7.78 6.68
C GLU A 129 6.30 -7.30 7.83
N ARG A 130 6.39 -8.06 8.90
CA ARG A 130 7.24 -7.74 10.05
C ARG A 130 8.71 -7.67 9.65
N ASN A 131 9.22 -8.63 8.86
CA ASN A 131 10.63 -8.67 8.45
C ASN A 131 10.99 -7.50 7.52
N VAL A 132 10.10 -7.15 6.59
CA VAL A 132 10.28 -5.98 5.72
C VAL A 132 10.33 -4.70 6.55
N LEU A 133 9.38 -4.52 7.48
CA LEU A 133 9.34 -3.36 8.36
C LEU A 133 10.62 -3.21 9.20
N LEU A 134 11.25 -4.31 9.62
CA LEU A 134 12.53 -4.27 10.35
C LEU A 134 13.71 -3.82 9.49
N LYS A 135 13.73 -4.20 8.20
CA LYS A 135 14.79 -3.79 7.27
C LYS A 135 14.67 -2.31 6.87
N ASN A 136 13.48 -1.78 6.99
CA ASN A 136 13.00 -0.53 6.39
C ASN A 136 13.24 0.73 7.23
N ILE A 137 14.01 0.66 8.29
CA ILE A 137 14.04 1.60 9.42
C ILE A 137 14.48 3.04 9.05
N LYS A 138 14.98 3.33 7.84
CA LYS A 138 15.65 4.61 7.56
C LYS A 138 15.27 5.35 6.28
N HIS A 139 14.12 5.10 5.68
CA HIS A 139 13.70 5.86 4.51
C HIS A 139 12.60 6.89 4.86
N PRO A 140 12.71 8.17 4.43
CA PRO A 140 11.79 9.24 4.84
C PRO A 140 10.35 9.06 4.37
N PHE A 141 10.11 8.20 3.37
CA PHE A 141 8.79 7.98 2.77
C PHE A 141 8.24 6.56 3.01
N LEU A 142 8.77 5.85 3.99
CA LEU A 142 8.28 4.53 4.40
C LEU A 142 7.89 4.59 5.87
N VAL A 143 6.77 3.94 6.23
CA VAL A 143 6.32 3.88 7.63
C VAL A 143 7.32 3.08 8.46
N GLY A 144 7.69 3.61 9.62
CA GLY A 144 8.62 2.97 10.57
C GLY A 144 7.90 2.03 11.53
N LEU A 145 8.59 0.94 11.91
CA LEU A 145 8.18 0.03 12.98
C LEU A 145 8.97 0.36 14.25
N HIS A 146 8.24 0.71 15.33
CA HIS A 146 8.84 0.97 16.64
C HIS A 146 8.90 -0.29 17.51
N TYR A 147 7.80 -1.04 17.56
CA TYR A 147 7.71 -2.29 18.31
C TYR A 147 6.83 -3.29 17.55
N SER A 148 7.12 -4.58 17.74
CA SER A 148 6.14 -5.63 17.51
C SER A 148 6.11 -6.56 18.71
N PHE A 149 4.92 -6.92 19.17
CA PHE A 149 4.74 -7.83 20.30
C PHE A 149 3.45 -8.64 20.15
N GLN A 150 3.31 -9.67 20.97
CA GLN A 150 2.17 -10.57 20.88
C GLN A 150 1.63 -10.94 22.26
N THR A 151 0.34 -11.23 22.28
CA THR A 151 -0.35 -11.90 23.39
C THR A 151 -0.75 -13.32 22.94
N ALA A 152 -1.42 -14.07 23.81
CA ALA A 152 -1.96 -15.39 23.46
C ALA A 152 -2.82 -15.34 22.18
N GLU A 153 -3.62 -14.29 21.99
CA GLU A 153 -4.63 -14.22 20.93
C GLU A 153 -4.33 -13.21 19.83
N LYS A 154 -3.41 -12.25 20.05
CA LYS A 154 -3.24 -11.10 19.15
C LYS A 154 -1.77 -10.82 18.84
N LEU A 155 -1.55 -10.21 17.66
CA LEU A 155 -0.30 -9.59 17.25
C LEU A 155 -0.48 -8.07 17.24
N TYR A 156 0.59 -7.36 17.58
CA TYR A 156 0.62 -5.90 17.62
C TYR A 156 1.84 -5.39 16.85
N PHE A 157 1.59 -4.50 15.88
CA PHE A 157 2.62 -3.68 15.24
C PHE A 157 2.43 -2.24 15.73
N VAL A 158 3.45 -1.66 16.30
CA VAL A 158 3.48 -0.25 16.71
C VAL A 158 4.25 0.53 15.66
N LEU A 159 3.53 1.32 14.88
CA LEU A 159 3.99 2.02 13.70
C LEU A 159 3.94 3.54 13.90
N ASP A 160 4.63 4.28 13.03
CA ASP A 160 4.46 5.73 12.94
C ASP A 160 2.98 6.08 12.79
N TYR A 161 2.55 7.10 13.53
CA TYR A 161 1.22 7.67 13.38
C TYR A 161 1.23 8.76 12.33
N ILE A 162 0.53 8.51 11.22
CA ILE A 162 0.45 9.40 10.06
C ILE A 162 -0.99 9.87 9.93
N ASN A 163 -1.25 11.18 9.99
CA ASN A 163 -2.62 11.72 10.09
C ASN A 163 -3.01 12.78 9.03
N GLY A 164 -2.23 12.94 7.98
CA GLY A 164 -2.62 13.79 6.85
C GLY A 164 -3.62 13.17 5.88
N GLY A 165 -4.06 11.92 6.14
CA GLY A 165 -5.03 11.18 5.36
C GLY A 165 -4.43 10.33 4.23
N GLU A 166 -5.23 9.42 3.69
CA GLU A 166 -4.85 8.62 2.51
C GLU A 166 -4.80 9.48 1.25
N LEU A 167 -3.87 9.20 0.34
CA LEU A 167 -3.83 9.82 -0.98
C LEU A 167 -5.16 9.60 -1.72
N PHE A 168 -5.75 8.41 -1.55
CA PHE A 168 -7.07 8.08 -2.07
C PHE A 168 -8.16 9.03 -1.57
N TYR A 169 -8.18 9.35 -0.29
CA TYR A 169 -9.15 10.28 0.31
C TYR A 169 -9.08 11.68 -0.35
N HIS A 170 -7.88 12.20 -0.54
CA HIS A 170 -7.67 13.51 -1.17
C HIS A 170 -8.02 13.47 -2.66
N LEU A 171 -7.60 12.41 -3.37
CA LEU A 171 -7.91 12.24 -4.78
C LEU A 171 -9.42 12.11 -5.04
N GLN A 172 -10.13 11.41 -4.16
CA GLN A 172 -11.58 11.30 -4.21
C GLN A 172 -12.28 12.65 -4.12
N ARG A 173 -11.81 13.53 -3.24
CA ARG A 173 -12.41 14.87 -3.02
C ARG A 173 -12.10 15.84 -4.16
N GLU A 174 -10.88 15.81 -4.68
CA GLU A 174 -10.38 16.76 -5.68
C GLU A 174 -10.55 16.23 -7.11
N ARG A 175 -10.84 14.94 -7.28
CA ARG A 175 -11.02 14.18 -8.53
C ARG A 175 -9.74 13.94 -9.32
N CYS A 176 -8.86 14.92 -9.43
CA CYS A 176 -7.53 14.79 -10.02
C CYS A 176 -6.61 15.87 -9.44
N PHE A 177 -5.32 15.66 -9.54
CA PHE A 177 -4.31 16.61 -9.09
C PHE A 177 -3.69 17.34 -10.29
N LEU A 178 -3.22 18.56 -10.04
CA LEU A 178 -2.37 19.27 -11.00
C LEU A 178 -1.04 18.53 -11.17
N GLU A 179 -0.47 18.60 -12.36
CA GLU A 179 0.75 17.87 -12.72
C GLU A 179 1.94 18.13 -11.76
N PRO A 180 2.21 19.37 -11.27
CA PRO A 180 3.29 19.57 -10.30
C PRO A 180 3.11 18.79 -9.00
N ARG A 181 1.86 18.66 -8.51
CA ARG A 181 1.56 17.86 -7.30
C ARG A 181 1.69 16.37 -7.57
N ALA A 182 1.16 15.89 -8.68
CA ALA A 182 1.31 14.49 -9.09
C ALA A 182 2.79 14.11 -9.28
N ARG A 183 3.60 15.00 -9.89
CA ARG A 183 5.05 14.83 -10.05
C ARG A 183 5.76 14.70 -8.70
N PHE A 184 5.46 15.58 -7.77
CA PHE A 184 6.06 15.59 -6.43
C PHE A 184 5.81 14.27 -5.69
N TYR A 185 4.55 13.84 -5.63
CA TYR A 185 4.21 12.57 -4.98
C TYR A 185 4.81 11.38 -5.71
N THR A 186 4.80 11.38 -7.05
CA THR A 186 5.41 10.31 -7.84
C THR A 186 6.91 10.20 -7.59
N ALA A 187 7.61 11.34 -7.40
CA ALA A 187 9.03 11.35 -7.07
C ALA A 187 9.30 10.74 -5.68
N GLU A 188 8.51 11.11 -4.66
CA GLU A 188 8.65 10.55 -3.32
C GLU A 188 8.35 9.03 -3.30
N ILE A 189 7.30 8.59 -4.02
CA ILE A 189 6.97 7.16 -4.17
C ILE A 189 8.10 6.42 -4.89
N ALA A 190 8.61 6.97 -6.00
CA ALA A 190 9.71 6.37 -6.76
C ALA A 190 10.98 6.21 -5.90
N SER A 191 11.32 7.22 -5.07
CA SER A 191 12.42 7.14 -4.12
C SER A 191 12.23 6.01 -3.11
N ALA A 192 11.01 5.85 -2.58
CA ALA A 192 10.68 4.78 -1.64
C ALA A 192 10.77 3.39 -2.28
N LEU A 193 10.23 3.21 -3.49
CA LEU A 193 10.31 1.95 -4.24
C LEU A 193 11.76 1.60 -4.60
N GLY A 194 12.54 2.56 -5.09
CA GLY A 194 13.95 2.37 -5.41
C GLY A 194 14.76 1.91 -4.19
N TYR A 195 14.47 2.48 -3.01
CA TYR A 195 15.08 2.03 -1.77
C TYR A 195 14.70 0.58 -1.41
N LEU A 196 13.42 0.20 -1.53
CA LEU A 196 13.00 -1.19 -1.31
C LEU A 196 13.69 -2.14 -2.29
N HIS A 197 13.78 -1.77 -3.57
CA HIS A 197 14.47 -2.55 -4.59
C HIS A 197 15.97 -2.73 -4.29
N SER A 198 16.62 -1.71 -3.74
CA SER A 198 18.03 -1.81 -3.30
C SER A 198 18.24 -2.81 -2.16
N LEU A 199 17.18 -3.11 -1.40
CA LEU A 199 17.14 -4.14 -0.36
C LEU A 199 16.63 -5.50 -0.89
N ASN A 200 16.49 -5.67 -2.21
CA ASN A 200 15.92 -6.85 -2.86
C ASN A 200 14.46 -7.14 -2.45
N ILE A 201 13.69 -6.10 -2.20
CA ILE A 201 12.26 -6.17 -1.82
C ILE A 201 11.42 -5.60 -2.96
N VAL A 202 10.43 -6.36 -3.43
CA VAL A 202 9.39 -5.91 -4.35
C VAL A 202 8.12 -5.64 -3.56
N TYR A 203 7.54 -4.44 -3.73
CA TYR A 203 6.42 -3.97 -2.90
C TYR A 203 5.08 -4.61 -3.28
N ARG A 204 4.74 -4.68 -4.58
CA ARG A 204 3.62 -5.41 -5.21
C ARG A 204 2.19 -4.91 -4.96
N ASP A 205 1.97 -3.99 -4.04
CA ASP A 205 0.61 -3.47 -3.73
C ASP A 205 0.56 -1.94 -3.68
N LEU A 206 1.25 -1.27 -4.62
CA LEU A 206 1.19 0.18 -4.72
C LEU A 206 -0.20 0.60 -5.23
N LYS A 207 -0.87 1.39 -4.41
CA LYS A 207 -2.20 1.97 -4.68
C LYS A 207 -2.42 3.18 -3.78
N PRO A 208 -3.31 4.13 -4.13
CA PRO A 208 -3.52 5.35 -3.36
C PRO A 208 -3.99 5.14 -1.90
N GLU A 209 -4.58 3.98 -1.55
CA GLU A 209 -4.97 3.64 -0.18
C GLU A 209 -3.77 3.29 0.71
N ASN A 210 -2.69 2.77 0.11
CA ASN A 210 -1.47 2.42 0.83
C ASN A 210 -0.47 3.59 0.91
N ILE A 211 -0.86 4.77 0.42
CA ILE A 211 -0.07 6.00 0.43
C ILE A 211 -0.76 6.98 1.38
N LEU A 212 -0.15 7.27 2.51
CA LEU A 212 -0.63 8.28 3.46
C LEU A 212 0.13 9.59 3.26
N LEU A 213 -0.46 10.71 3.70
CA LEU A 213 0.23 11.99 3.85
C LEU A 213 0.59 12.21 5.32
N ASP A 214 1.81 12.66 5.57
CA ASP A 214 2.18 13.15 6.89
C ASP A 214 1.57 14.55 7.14
N SER A 215 1.74 15.09 8.34
CA SER A 215 1.19 16.40 8.73
C SER A 215 1.73 17.56 7.91
N GLN A 216 2.85 17.40 7.21
CA GLN A 216 3.44 18.40 6.35
C GLN A 216 3.02 18.25 4.88
N GLY A 217 2.49 17.08 4.49
CA GLY A 217 2.06 16.78 3.14
C GLY A 217 3.03 15.93 2.32
N HIS A 218 4.06 15.34 2.95
CA HIS A 218 4.89 14.30 2.34
C HIS A 218 4.18 12.97 2.34
N ILE A 219 4.46 12.11 1.34
CA ILE A 219 3.89 10.77 1.30
C ILE A 219 4.62 9.82 2.25
N ILE A 220 3.89 8.84 2.75
CA ILE A 220 4.42 7.69 3.49
C ILE A 220 3.77 6.44 2.93
N LEU A 221 4.57 5.49 2.41
CA LEU A 221 4.09 4.18 2.02
C LEU A 221 3.85 3.31 3.27
N THR A 222 2.73 2.61 3.27
CA THR A 222 2.29 1.73 4.35
C THR A 222 1.93 0.35 3.79
N ASP A 223 1.60 -0.59 4.66
CA ASP A 223 1.12 -1.95 4.32
C ASP A 223 2.11 -2.76 3.46
N PHE A 224 3.00 -3.48 4.11
CA PHE A 224 4.01 -4.35 3.49
C PHE A 224 3.58 -5.84 3.44
N GLY A 225 2.30 -6.12 3.67
CA GLY A 225 1.76 -7.49 3.74
C GLY A 225 1.91 -8.30 2.45
N LEU A 226 2.01 -7.63 1.30
CA LEU A 226 2.23 -8.28 0.01
C LEU A 226 3.67 -8.17 -0.52
N CYS A 227 4.61 -7.62 0.24
CA CYS A 227 6.00 -7.51 -0.18
C CYS A 227 6.65 -8.89 -0.40
N LYS A 228 7.57 -8.95 -1.34
CA LYS A 228 8.40 -10.14 -1.57
C LYS A 228 9.86 -9.81 -1.36
N GLU A 229 10.47 -10.51 -0.41
CA GLU A 229 11.89 -10.38 -0.09
C GLU A 229 12.76 -11.27 -0.96
N ASN A 230 14.06 -10.96 -1.00
CA ASN A 230 15.11 -11.73 -1.66
C ASN A 230 14.89 -11.86 -3.19
N ILE A 231 14.33 -10.84 -3.82
CA ILE A 231 14.26 -10.73 -5.29
C ILE A 231 15.46 -9.91 -5.77
N GLU A 232 16.54 -10.61 -6.11
CA GLU A 232 17.72 -10.01 -6.71
C GLU A 232 17.40 -9.30 -8.04
N PRO A 233 18.29 -8.47 -8.60
CA PRO A 233 18.02 -7.70 -9.82
C PRO A 233 17.46 -8.52 -11.01
N ASN A 234 17.94 -9.76 -11.17
CA ASN A 234 17.47 -10.70 -12.20
C ASN A 234 16.52 -11.78 -11.63
N GLY A 235 16.13 -11.66 -10.36
CA GLY A 235 15.25 -12.60 -9.69
C GLY A 235 13.79 -12.38 -10.06
N THR A 236 12.99 -13.45 -10.03
CA THR A 236 11.56 -13.40 -10.31
C THR A 236 10.74 -14.12 -9.24
N THR A 237 9.45 -13.77 -9.17
CA THR A 237 8.43 -14.47 -8.38
C THR A 237 7.20 -14.72 -9.25
N SER A 238 6.33 -15.67 -8.87
CA SER A 238 5.14 -16.04 -9.64
C SER A 238 3.84 -15.96 -8.84
N THR A 239 3.89 -15.44 -7.61
CA THR A 239 2.69 -15.34 -6.76
C THR A 239 1.68 -14.36 -7.37
N PHE A 240 0.44 -14.80 -7.62
CA PHE A 240 -0.63 -13.93 -8.07
C PHE A 240 -1.16 -13.11 -6.89
N CYS A 241 -0.79 -11.84 -6.80
CA CYS A 241 -1.21 -10.93 -5.72
C CYS A 241 -1.20 -9.48 -6.20
N GLY A 242 -1.86 -8.62 -5.43
CA GLY A 242 -2.02 -7.19 -5.72
C GLY A 242 -3.49 -6.79 -5.87
N THR A 243 -3.74 -5.51 -6.10
CA THR A 243 -5.09 -4.96 -6.26
C THR A 243 -5.46 -4.92 -7.75
N PRO A 244 -6.65 -5.40 -8.17
CA PRO A 244 -7.02 -5.61 -9.58
C PRO A 244 -6.70 -4.47 -10.54
N GLU A 245 -6.98 -3.24 -10.14
CA GLU A 245 -6.83 -2.03 -10.95
C GLU A 245 -5.37 -1.72 -11.29
N TYR A 246 -4.42 -2.24 -10.49
CA TYR A 246 -2.98 -1.94 -10.57
C TYR A 246 -2.14 -3.14 -10.99
N LEU A 247 -2.76 -4.32 -11.25
CA LEU A 247 -2.02 -5.51 -11.65
C LEU A 247 -1.31 -5.30 -12.99
N ALA A 248 -0.02 -5.63 -13.03
CA ALA A 248 0.75 -5.62 -14.27
C ALA A 248 0.34 -6.78 -15.20
N PRO A 249 0.47 -6.62 -16.55
CA PRO A 249 0.08 -7.66 -17.52
C PRO A 249 0.72 -9.02 -17.25
N GLU A 250 2.00 -9.06 -16.89
CA GLU A 250 2.74 -10.29 -16.60
C GLU A 250 2.19 -11.04 -15.37
N VAL A 251 1.65 -10.31 -14.38
CA VAL A 251 0.97 -10.92 -13.22
C VAL A 251 -0.35 -11.55 -13.64
N LEU A 252 -1.13 -10.86 -14.48
CA LEU A 252 -2.40 -11.39 -15.03
C LEU A 252 -2.17 -12.62 -15.92
N HIS A 253 -1.05 -12.66 -16.66
CA HIS A 253 -0.63 -13.82 -17.44
C HIS A 253 -0.07 -14.97 -16.60
N LYS A 254 0.04 -14.81 -15.27
CA LYS A 254 0.66 -15.78 -14.36
C LYS A 254 2.09 -16.15 -14.77
N GLN A 255 2.82 -15.21 -15.39
CA GLN A 255 4.22 -15.37 -15.74
C GLN A 255 5.12 -15.02 -14.57
N PRO A 256 6.36 -15.55 -14.48
CA PRO A 256 7.36 -15.04 -13.57
C PRO A 256 7.60 -13.56 -13.79
N TYR A 257 7.59 -12.76 -12.73
CA TYR A 257 7.73 -11.31 -12.77
C TYR A 257 8.77 -10.81 -11.76
N ASP A 258 9.32 -9.65 -12.03
CA ASP A 258 10.40 -9.01 -11.26
C ASP A 258 9.93 -7.67 -10.64
N ARG A 259 10.89 -6.86 -10.16
CA ARG A 259 10.65 -5.55 -9.54
C ARG A 259 9.93 -4.55 -10.44
N THR A 260 9.95 -4.72 -11.76
CA THR A 260 9.33 -3.79 -12.71
C THR A 260 7.79 -3.73 -12.59
N VAL A 261 7.16 -4.67 -11.88
CA VAL A 261 5.73 -4.59 -11.54
C VAL A 261 5.42 -3.36 -10.68
N ASP A 262 6.36 -2.93 -9.82
CA ASP A 262 6.19 -1.72 -9.01
C ASP A 262 6.22 -0.45 -9.87
N TRP A 263 7.02 -0.43 -10.94
CA TRP A 263 7.04 0.68 -11.90
C TRP A 263 5.74 0.76 -12.73
N TRP A 264 5.16 -0.38 -13.10
CA TRP A 264 3.81 -0.41 -13.68
C TRP A 264 2.77 0.19 -12.70
N CYS A 265 2.78 -0.23 -11.44
CA CYS A 265 1.88 0.31 -10.42
C CYS A 265 2.09 1.83 -10.24
N LEU A 266 3.34 2.31 -10.23
CA LEU A 266 3.65 3.73 -10.19
C LEU A 266 3.02 4.50 -11.36
N GLY A 267 3.11 3.94 -12.58
CA GLY A 267 2.45 4.49 -13.76
C GLY A 267 0.92 4.55 -13.61
N ALA A 268 0.31 3.50 -13.07
CA ALA A 268 -1.13 3.46 -12.84
C ALA A 268 -1.58 4.49 -11.78
N VAL A 269 -0.84 4.65 -10.70
CA VAL A 269 -1.10 5.66 -9.65
C VAL A 269 -0.90 7.08 -10.20
N LEU A 270 0.17 7.33 -10.96
CA LEU A 270 0.39 8.63 -11.61
C LEU A 270 -0.75 8.96 -12.59
N TYR A 271 -1.17 8.00 -13.41
CA TYR A 271 -2.31 8.18 -14.30
C TYR A 271 -3.58 8.53 -13.53
N GLU A 272 -3.86 7.82 -12.43
CA GLU A 272 -5.03 8.09 -11.59
C GLU A 272 -4.96 9.47 -10.93
N MET A 273 -3.80 9.90 -10.44
CA MET A 273 -3.62 11.26 -9.92
C MET A 273 -3.93 12.34 -10.97
N LEU A 274 -3.53 12.14 -12.23
CA LEU A 274 -3.73 13.10 -13.30
C LEU A 274 -5.14 13.08 -13.91
N TYR A 275 -5.83 11.93 -13.90
CA TYR A 275 -7.08 11.74 -14.63
C TYR A 275 -8.28 11.31 -13.76
N GLY A 276 -8.05 10.96 -12.49
CA GLY A 276 -9.08 10.60 -11.51
C GLY A 276 -9.54 9.15 -11.52
N LEU A 277 -9.06 8.33 -12.46
CA LEU A 277 -9.34 6.89 -12.57
C LEU A 277 -8.09 6.16 -13.03
N PRO A 278 -7.88 4.89 -12.64
CA PRO A 278 -6.83 4.05 -13.18
C PRO A 278 -6.91 3.91 -14.72
N PRO A 279 -5.79 3.63 -15.42
CA PRO A 279 -5.69 3.75 -16.88
C PRO A 279 -6.61 2.78 -17.65
N PHE A 280 -6.91 1.62 -17.07
CA PHE A 280 -7.66 0.54 -17.73
C PHE A 280 -8.95 0.17 -17.00
N TYR A 281 -9.42 1.05 -16.14
CA TYR A 281 -10.55 0.79 -15.25
C TYR A 281 -11.84 0.39 -15.99
N SER A 282 -12.48 -0.67 -15.50
CA SER A 282 -13.88 -1.04 -15.76
C SER A 282 -14.54 -1.50 -14.46
N ARG A 283 -15.88 -1.37 -14.40
CA ARG A 283 -16.69 -1.94 -13.30
C ARG A 283 -16.73 -3.47 -13.33
N ASN A 284 -16.52 -4.04 -14.50
CA ASN A 284 -16.42 -5.49 -14.68
C ASN A 284 -14.96 -5.89 -14.60
N THR A 285 -14.60 -6.73 -13.63
CA THR A 285 -13.22 -7.16 -13.41
C THR A 285 -12.63 -7.91 -14.60
N ALA A 286 -13.42 -8.75 -15.29
CA ALA A 286 -12.96 -9.47 -16.47
C ALA A 286 -12.65 -8.52 -17.63
N GLU A 287 -13.53 -7.53 -17.87
CA GLU A 287 -13.29 -6.46 -18.87
C GLU A 287 -12.06 -5.61 -18.49
N MET A 288 -11.88 -5.31 -17.19
CA MET A 288 -10.72 -4.57 -16.72
C MET A 288 -9.42 -5.34 -16.98
N TYR A 289 -9.39 -6.64 -16.72
CA TYR A 289 -8.24 -7.47 -17.02
C TYR A 289 -7.96 -7.53 -18.54
N ASP A 290 -9.01 -7.68 -19.37
CA ASP A 290 -8.85 -7.60 -20.82
C ASP A 290 -8.31 -6.23 -21.27
N ASN A 291 -8.80 -5.14 -20.68
CA ASN A 291 -8.27 -3.80 -20.93
C ASN A 291 -6.79 -3.67 -20.55
N ILE A 292 -6.37 -4.18 -19.39
CA ILE A 292 -4.97 -4.17 -18.96
C ILE A 292 -4.10 -4.94 -19.96
N LEU A 293 -4.55 -6.09 -20.45
CA LEU A 293 -3.80 -6.94 -21.35
C LEU A 293 -3.76 -6.39 -22.79
N ASN A 294 -4.90 -5.92 -23.33
CA ASN A 294 -5.08 -5.72 -24.75
C ASN A 294 -5.35 -4.28 -25.18
N LYS A 295 -5.96 -3.44 -24.33
CA LYS A 295 -6.36 -2.09 -24.72
C LYS A 295 -5.17 -1.14 -24.74
N PRO A 296 -4.98 -0.33 -25.80
CA PRO A 296 -3.93 0.68 -25.83
C PRO A 296 -4.15 1.75 -24.75
N LEU A 297 -3.04 2.29 -24.20
CA LEU A 297 -3.10 3.39 -23.24
C LEU A 297 -3.75 4.63 -23.89
N GLN A 298 -4.72 5.22 -23.21
CA GLN A 298 -5.43 6.40 -23.67
C GLN A 298 -4.94 7.62 -22.87
N LEU A 299 -4.24 8.55 -23.50
CA LEU A 299 -3.78 9.79 -22.88
C LEU A 299 -4.66 10.97 -23.34
N LYS A 300 -5.14 11.75 -22.40
CA LYS A 300 -5.90 12.98 -22.67
C LYS A 300 -4.95 14.17 -22.93
N PRO A 301 -5.36 15.19 -23.66
CA PRO A 301 -4.47 16.27 -24.14
C PRO A 301 -3.97 17.25 -23.06
N ASN A 302 -4.51 17.24 -21.87
CA ASN A 302 -4.33 18.28 -20.83
C ASN A 302 -3.16 18.01 -19.86
N ILE A 303 -2.16 17.26 -20.27
CA ILE A 303 -0.91 17.05 -19.53
C ILE A 303 0.29 17.37 -20.43
N SER A 304 1.46 17.61 -19.83
CA SER A 304 2.69 17.90 -20.57
C SER A 304 3.17 16.72 -21.41
N ASN A 305 4.02 16.99 -22.41
CA ASN A 305 4.66 15.90 -23.16
C ASN A 305 5.57 15.04 -22.27
N ALA A 306 6.21 15.63 -21.26
CA ALA A 306 7.00 14.87 -20.29
C ALA A 306 6.14 13.91 -19.47
N ALA A 307 4.93 14.35 -19.05
CA ALA A 307 3.98 13.49 -18.35
C ALA A 307 3.43 12.37 -19.24
N LYS A 308 3.16 12.65 -20.54
CA LYS A 308 2.78 11.60 -21.49
C LYS A 308 3.88 10.56 -21.66
N HIS A 309 5.11 11.02 -21.84
CA HIS A 309 6.25 10.15 -22.10
C HIS A 309 6.55 9.22 -20.92
N ILE A 310 6.50 9.73 -19.67
CA ILE A 310 6.71 8.87 -18.50
C ILE A 310 5.57 7.85 -18.31
N LEU A 311 4.31 8.24 -18.56
CA LEU A 311 3.18 7.32 -18.51
C LEU A 311 3.29 6.21 -19.58
N GLU A 312 3.68 6.57 -20.80
CA GLU A 312 3.93 5.60 -21.88
C GLU A 312 5.07 4.64 -21.51
N GLY A 313 6.14 5.14 -20.89
CA GLY A 313 7.27 4.33 -20.44
C GLY A 313 6.93 3.38 -19.30
N LEU A 314 6.24 3.87 -18.24
CA LEU A 314 5.88 3.07 -17.07
C LEU A 314 4.78 2.04 -17.38
N LEU A 315 3.82 2.37 -18.25
CA LEU A 315 2.68 1.53 -18.61
C LEU A 315 2.92 0.71 -19.90
N GLN A 316 4.20 0.39 -20.21
CA GLN A 316 4.55 -0.59 -21.22
C GLN A 316 4.09 -1.98 -20.79
N LYS A 317 3.31 -2.64 -21.65
CA LYS A 317 2.78 -3.98 -21.37
C LYS A 317 3.89 -5.04 -21.41
N ASP A 318 4.83 -4.90 -22.33
CA ASP A 318 6.06 -5.68 -22.33
C ASP A 318 7.01 -5.13 -21.25
N ARG A 319 7.22 -5.92 -20.20
CA ARG A 319 8.08 -5.54 -19.07
C ARG A 319 9.52 -5.21 -19.48
N THR A 320 10.02 -5.82 -20.59
CA THR A 320 11.40 -5.59 -21.08
C THR A 320 11.57 -4.21 -21.74
N GLN A 321 10.48 -3.59 -22.16
CA GLN A 321 10.43 -2.23 -22.72
C GLN A 321 9.97 -1.19 -21.68
N ARG A 322 9.58 -1.64 -20.50
CA ARG A 322 9.08 -0.77 -19.44
C ARG A 322 10.20 0.06 -18.84
N LEU A 323 9.95 1.34 -18.61
CA LEU A 323 10.87 2.23 -17.91
C LEU A 323 11.23 1.66 -16.53
N GLY A 324 12.51 1.60 -16.21
CA GLY A 324 13.03 0.95 -15.01
C GLY A 324 13.39 -0.54 -15.20
N HIS A 325 13.32 -1.07 -16.42
CA HIS A 325 13.71 -2.47 -16.67
C HIS A 325 15.24 -2.67 -16.62
N THR A 326 16.00 -1.77 -17.22
CA THR A 326 17.46 -1.92 -17.38
C THR A 326 18.22 -1.44 -16.14
N ASP A 327 17.95 -0.23 -15.68
CA ASP A 327 18.69 0.44 -14.59
C ASP A 327 17.80 0.87 -13.42
N ASP A 328 16.66 0.18 -13.27
CA ASP A 328 15.72 0.31 -12.15
C ASP A 328 15.40 1.77 -11.80
N PHE A 329 15.62 2.18 -10.55
CA PHE A 329 15.32 3.54 -10.07
C PHE A 329 16.10 4.63 -10.80
N GLU A 330 17.33 4.38 -11.27
CA GLU A 330 18.12 5.39 -11.97
C GLU A 330 17.50 5.81 -13.31
N GLU A 331 16.84 4.89 -14.03
CA GLU A 331 16.07 5.26 -15.23
C GLU A 331 14.88 6.17 -14.87
N ILE A 332 14.18 5.87 -13.79
CA ILE A 332 13.04 6.67 -13.32
C ILE A 332 13.51 8.06 -12.92
N LYS A 333 14.55 8.13 -12.08
CA LYS A 333 15.13 9.35 -11.52
C LYS A 333 15.61 10.33 -12.60
N ASN A 334 16.22 9.81 -13.66
CA ASN A 334 16.78 10.61 -14.74
C ASN A 334 15.77 10.96 -15.84
N HIS A 335 14.51 10.54 -15.70
CA HIS A 335 13.49 10.86 -16.69
C HIS A 335 13.14 12.36 -16.71
N VAL A 336 12.96 12.95 -17.89
CA VAL A 336 12.67 14.40 -18.09
C VAL A 336 11.47 14.90 -17.29
N PHE A 337 10.51 14.04 -16.98
CA PHE A 337 9.38 14.39 -16.12
C PHE A 337 9.80 14.89 -14.73
N PHE A 338 10.92 14.39 -14.21
CA PHE A 338 11.46 14.76 -12.92
C PHE A 338 12.54 15.84 -12.98
N SER A 339 12.79 16.47 -14.14
CA SER A 339 13.81 17.51 -14.27
C SER A 339 13.68 18.69 -13.27
N PRO A 340 12.46 19.05 -12.76
CA PRO A 340 12.34 20.08 -11.71
C PRO A 340 12.66 19.57 -10.29
N ILE A 341 12.92 18.31 -10.08
CA ILE A 341 13.11 17.68 -8.76
C ILE A 341 14.61 17.58 -8.44
N ASN A 342 15.04 18.18 -7.34
CA ASN A 342 16.32 17.85 -6.71
C ASN A 342 16.11 16.65 -5.79
N TRP A 343 16.69 15.51 -6.11
CA TRP A 343 16.46 14.25 -5.40
C TRP A 343 17.08 14.22 -4.00
N ASP A 344 18.20 14.89 -3.79
CA ASP A 344 18.84 15.00 -2.47
C ASP A 344 17.99 15.86 -1.52
N ASP A 345 17.46 16.97 -2.02
CA ASP A 345 16.56 17.83 -1.26
C ASP A 345 15.20 17.16 -1.02
N LEU A 346 14.72 16.33 -1.99
CA LEU A 346 13.50 15.54 -1.84
C LEU A 346 13.65 14.54 -0.68
N THR A 347 14.70 13.71 -0.72
CA THR A 347 14.93 12.67 0.30
C THR A 347 15.28 13.26 1.66
N ALA A 348 15.90 14.45 1.70
CA ALA A 348 16.13 15.20 2.93
C ALA A 348 14.87 15.95 3.44
N LYS A 349 13.70 15.80 2.77
CA LYS A 349 12.45 16.55 3.05
C LYS A 349 12.63 18.08 3.10
N LYS A 350 13.56 18.62 2.32
CA LYS A 350 13.78 20.08 2.20
C LYS A 350 12.84 20.74 1.19
N LEU A 351 12.29 19.97 0.24
CA LEU A 351 11.31 20.48 -0.70
C LEU A 351 9.97 20.65 0.00
N THR A 352 9.35 21.81 -0.17
CA THR A 352 8.01 22.08 0.40
C THR A 352 6.95 21.28 -0.37
N PRO A 353 6.15 20.45 0.30
CA PRO A 353 5.05 19.75 -0.36
C PRO A 353 4.04 20.71 -1.00
N PRO A 354 3.51 20.40 -2.17
CA PRO A 354 2.55 21.26 -2.89
C PRO A 354 1.16 21.31 -2.25
N PHE A 355 0.93 20.51 -1.21
CA PHE A 355 -0.33 20.46 -0.47
C PHE A 355 -0.04 20.27 1.02
N ASN A 356 -0.72 21.06 1.86
CA ASN A 356 -0.67 20.91 3.30
C ASN A 356 -2.02 20.36 3.80
N PRO A 357 -2.05 19.21 4.50
CA PRO A 357 -3.28 18.66 5.07
C PRO A 357 -3.92 19.52 6.17
N ASN A 358 -3.20 20.54 6.68
CA ASN A 358 -3.64 21.47 7.73
C ASN A 358 -4.08 20.76 9.02
N VAL A 359 -3.30 19.75 9.44
CA VAL A 359 -3.55 19.02 10.68
C VAL A 359 -3.09 19.86 11.86
N THR A 360 -3.96 20.01 12.86
CA THR A 360 -3.71 20.86 14.03
C THR A 360 -2.95 20.17 15.17
N GLY A 361 -2.80 18.85 15.10
CA GLY A 361 -2.07 18.05 16.09
C GLY A 361 -2.41 16.56 16.01
N PRO A 362 -1.84 15.73 16.88
CA PRO A 362 -2.02 14.28 16.81
C PRO A 362 -3.46 13.82 17.11
N ASN A 363 -4.26 14.62 17.78
CA ASN A 363 -5.68 14.32 18.05
C ASN A 363 -6.61 14.78 16.91
N ASP A 364 -6.09 15.38 15.86
CA ASP A 364 -6.87 15.82 14.72
C ASP A 364 -7.12 14.65 13.78
N LEU A 365 -8.34 14.14 13.77
CA LEU A 365 -8.77 12.97 13.00
C LEU A 365 -9.60 13.34 11.76
N ARG A 366 -9.57 14.61 11.31
CA ARG A 366 -10.40 15.11 10.20
C ARG A 366 -10.25 14.34 8.88
N HIS A 367 -9.12 13.68 8.67
CA HIS A 367 -8.81 12.92 7.46
C HIS A 367 -9.04 11.42 7.59
N PHE A 368 -9.55 10.96 8.75
CA PHE A 368 -9.97 9.58 8.94
C PHE A 368 -11.47 9.46 8.73
N ASP A 369 -11.92 8.31 8.21
CA ASP A 369 -13.34 8.06 7.99
C ASP A 369 -14.08 7.96 9.34
N PRO A 370 -15.18 8.73 9.54
CA PRO A 370 -16.02 8.63 10.73
C PRO A 370 -16.53 7.21 11.01
N GLU A 371 -16.69 6.36 9.98
CA GLU A 371 -17.04 4.94 10.17
C GLU A 371 -16.07 4.22 11.12
N PHE A 372 -14.78 4.62 11.12
CA PHE A 372 -13.78 4.07 12.01
C PHE A 372 -13.70 4.83 13.34
N THR A 373 -13.63 6.17 13.26
CA THR A 373 -13.38 6.99 14.45
C THR A 373 -14.56 7.05 15.42
N ASP A 374 -15.78 6.77 14.96
CA ASP A 374 -16.97 6.68 15.82
C ASP A 374 -17.10 5.30 16.49
N GLU A 375 -16.31 4.32 16.05
CA GLU A 375 -16.31 3.00 16.67
C GLU A 375 -15.62 3.02 18.05
N PRO A 376 -16.22 2.40 19.07
CA PRO A 376 -15.58 2.29 20.37
C PRO A 376 -14.32 1.42 20.31
N VAL A 377 -13.31 1.81 21.07
CA VAL A 377 -12.11 0.98 21.25
C VAL A 377 -12.50 -0.33 21.93
N PRO A 378 -12.19 -1.50 21.34
CA PRO A 378 -12.55 -2.77 21.96
C PRO A 378 -11.84 -2.94 23.32
N SER A 379 -12.58 -3.25 24.38
CA SER A 379 -12.04 -3.49 25.73
C SER A 379 -10.97 -4.58 25.77
N SER A 380 -11.06 -5.55 24.85
CA SER A 380 -10.12 -6.67 24.74
C SER A 380 -8.73 -6.27 24.22
N VAL A 381 -8.51 -5.03 23.73
CA VAL A 381 -7.21 -4.62 23.16
C VAL A 381 -6.16 -4.41 24.24
N GLY A 382 -6.55 -3.89 25.42
CA GLY A 382 -5.64 -3.61 26.53
C GLY A 382 -5.50 -4.75 27.55
N CYS A 383 -6.27 -5.83 27.43
CA CYS A 383 -6.27 -6.93 28.39
C CYS A 383 -5.40 -8.09 27.89
N SER A 384 -4.46 -8.55 28.73
CA SER A 384 -3.91 -9.90 28.62
C SER A 384 -4.92 -10.84 29.26
N PRO A 385 -5.36 -11.93 28.57
CA PRO A 385 -6.21 -12.93 29.21
C PRO A 385 -5.45 -13.58 30.40
N ASP A 386 -6.16 -13.84 31.49
CA ASP A 386 -5.62 -14.65 32.58
C ASP A 386 -5.16 -16.01 32.05
N SER A 387 -3.94 -16.41 32.42
CA SER A 387 -3.21 -17.56 31.90
C SER A 387 -3.79 -18.93 32.28
N SER A 388 -5.02 -19.01 32.80
CA SER A 388 -5.59 -20.22 33.39
C SER A 388 -6.27 -21.22 32.43
N LEU A 389 -6.49 -20.85 31.14
CA LEU A 389 -7.10 -21.76 30.14
C LEU A 389 -6.33 -21.74 28.81
N ILE A 390 -5.16 -22.35 28.79
CA ILE A 390 -4.39 -22.52 27.56
C ILE A 390 -4.95 -23.72 26.77
N SER A 391 -5.79 -23.42 25.76
CA SER A 391 -6.26 -24.45 24.81
C SER A 391 -5.15 -24.89 23.83
N ALA A 392 -5.29 -26.08 23.24
CA ALA A 392 -4.34 -26.58 22.24
C ALA A 392 -4.17 -25.58 21.06
N SER A 393 -5.23 -24.90 20.66
CA SER A 393 -5.20 -23.86 19.61
C SER A 393 -4.34 -22.63 19.96
N ILE A 394 -4.17 -22.33 21.26
CA ILE A 394 -3.30 -21.23 21.72
C ILE A 394 -1.83 -21.62 21.62
N LYS A 395 -1.49 -22.91 21.88
CA LYS A 395 -0.12 -23.42 21.71
C LYS A 395 0.31 -23.39 20.23
N GLU A 396 -0.54 -23.88 19.33
CA GLU A 396 -0.31 -23.83 17.88
C GLU A 396 -0.12 -22.38 17.40
N ALA A 397 -0.95 -21.46 17.90
CA ALA A 397 -0.83 -20.03 17.60
C ALA A 397 0.47 -19.40 18.14
N ALA A 398 1.02 -19.89 19.25
CA ALA A 398 2.29 -19.40 19.79
C ALA A 398 3.49 -19.86 18.94
N GLU A 399 3.48 -21.11 18.44
CA GLU A 399 4.53 -21.65 17.59
C GLU A 399 4.57 -20.98 16.21
N ALA A 400 3.40 -20.73 15.61
CA ALA A 400 3.28 -20.10 14.28
C ALA A 400 3.88 -18.68 14.20
N PHE A 401 3.93 -17.96 15.34
CA PHE A 401 4.45 -16.57 15.43
C PHE A 401 5.70 -16.47 16.29
N LEU A 402 6.48 -17.54 16.37
CA LEU A 402 7.76 -17.51 17.05
C LEU A 402 8.67 -16.46 16.40
N GLY A 403 9.33 -15.62 17.23
CA GLY A 403 10.20 -14.55 16.75
C GLY A 403 9.48 -13.30 16.26
N PHE A 404 8.15 -13.19 16.38
CA PHE A 404 7.39 -11.99 15.98
C PHE A 404 7.76 -10.75 16.80
N SER A 405 8.07 -10.89 18.09
CA SER A 405 8.34 -9.77 18.99
C SER A 405 9.67 -9.07 18.67
N TYR A 406 9.67 -7.75 18.70
CA TYR A 406 10.80 -6.87 18.47
C TYR A 406 10.69 -5.62 19.35
N ALA A 407 11.82 -5.19 19.91
CA ALA A 407 12.00 -3.88 20.53
C ALA A 407 13.34 -3.32 20.09
N PRO A 408 13.48 -2.01 19.81
CA PRO A 408 14.76 -1.41 19.44
C PRO A 408 15.76 -1.54 20.60
N SER A 409 17.07 -1.70 20.28
CA SER A 409 18.13 -1.61 21.26
C SER A 409 18.26 -0.17 21.76
N MET A 410 18.66 0.02 23.03
CA MET A 410 18.86 1.38 23.58
C MET A 410 19.91 2.19 22.82
N ASP A 411 20.85 1.53 22.10
CA ASP A 411 21.89 2.17 21.32
C ASP A 411 21.42 2.78 19.99
N SER A 412 20.17 2.59 19.62
CA SER A 412 19.62 3.14 18.36
C SER A 412 19.10 4.58 18.49
N TYR A 413 19.16 5.18 19.67
CA TYR A 413 18.77 6.57 19.96
C TYR A 413 19.98 7.53 20.16
N LEU A 414 21.19 7.06 19.96
CA LEU A 414 22.42 7.86 19.86
C LEU A 414 22.86 7.93 18.40
#